data_7ee28e971b3229b4e5d5cf649fde05d8
#
_entry.id   7ee28e971b3229b4e5d5cf649fde05d8
#
_cell.length_a   1.000
_cell.length_b   1.000
_cell.length_c   1.000
_cell.angle_alpha   90.00
_cell.angle_beta   90.00
_cell.angle_gamma   90.00
#
_symmetry.space_group_name_H-M   'P 1'
#
loop_
_entity.id
_entity.type
_entity.pdbx_description
1 polymer ?
#
loop_
_entity_poly.entity_id
_entity_poly.type
_entity_poly.pdbx_seq_one_letter_code
_entity_poly.pdbx_strand_id
1 'polypeptide(L)'
;MADTQDDAKKLQEEPEEEAMSPPKLVGGVMGVFASLYVFLIGLGLMGDGFKCVGGRGAANMFAGVANPIAGLMVGILATVMVQSSSTSTSITVGLVSADVLPVKMAIPMIYGANIGTSVTNTIVSMGQSGNRLDLERAFSGATVHDMFNMLTVLTLLPIEIIIAAISGEGGPMFFLSKGITEGLMGGDKGGKLFTSPTKTIVDPVAKL
;
A
#
# COMPACT_ATOMS: atom_id res chain seq x y z
N MET A 1 -18.65 -35.84 -28.08
CA MET A 1 -17.65 -36.49 -27.21
C MET A 1 -16.18 -36.26 -27.67
N ALA A 2 -15.93 -35.92 -28.91
CA ALA A 2 -14.57 -35.59 -29.42
C ALA A 2 -14.13 -34.16 -29.05
N ASP A 3 -15.07 -33.21 -28.99
CA ASP A 3 -14.81 -31.78 -28.69
C ASP A 3 -14.31 -31.53 -27.25
N THR A 4 -14.77 -32.34 -26.30
CA THR A 4 -14.39 -32.17 -24.87
C THR A 4 -12.97 -32.67 -24.55
N GLN A 5 -12.39 -33.54 -25.39
CA GLN A 5 -11.00 -34.02 -25.23
C GLN A 5 -9.98 -33.06 -25.85
N ASP A 6 -10.36 -32.34 -26.89
CA ASP A 6 -9.52 -31.33 -27.53
C ASP A 6 -9.41 -30.06 -26.69
N ASP A 7 -10.52 -29.68 -26.06
CA ASP A 7 -10.52 -28.56 -25.10
C ASP A 7 -9.75 -28.86 -23.80
N ALA A 8 -9.82 -30.13 -23.34
CA ALA A 8 -9.01 -30.56 -22.17
C ALA A 8 -7.51 -30.60 -22.48
N LYS A 9 -7.15 -30.87 -23.73
CA LYS A 9 -5.75 -30.91 -24.16
C LYS A 9 -5.17 -29.51 -24.32
N LYS A 10 -5.95 -28.54 -24.80
CA LYS A 10 -5.58 -27.11 -24.86
C LYS A 10 -5.42 -26.46 -23.51
N LEU A 11 -6.10 -26.97 -22.46
CA LEU A 11 -5.96 -26.52 -21.08
C LEU A 11 -4.72 -27.08 -20.37
N GLN A 12 -4.06 -28.10 -20.95
CA GLN A 12 -2.84 -28.70 -20.39
C GLN A 12 -1.55 -28.30 -21.13
N GLU A 13 -1.66 -27.58 -22.24
CA GLU A 13 -0.50 -26.91 -22.83
C GLU A 13 -0.22 -25.65 -21.97
N GLU A 14 0.50 -25.84 -20.84
CA GLU A 14 1.20 -24.74 -20.21
C GLU A 14 2.09 -24.09 -21.28
N PRO A 15 2.05 -22.76 -21.45
CA PRO A 15 2.94 -22.09 -22.39
C PRO A 15 4.37 -22.50 -22.01
N GLU A 16 5.09 -23.15 -22.92
CA GLU A 16 6.52 -23.41 -22.75
C GLU A 16 7.18 -22.10 -22.33
N GLU A 17 7.65 -22.04 -21.08
CA GLU A 17 8.44 -20.90 -20.59
C GLU A 17 9.68 -20.83 -21.49
N GLU A 18 9.61 -20.02 -22.54
CA GLU A 18 10.76 -19.68 -23.36
C GLU A 18 11.83 -19.12 -22.45
N ALA A 19 12.85 -19.90 -22.17
CA ALA A 19 13.96 -19.51 -21.29
C ALA A 19 14.50 -18.16 -21.77
N MET A 20 14.25 -17.13 -20.98
CA MET A 20 14.55 -15.75 -21.33
C MET A 20 16.04 -15.61 -21.60
N SER A 21 16.43 -15.19 -22.81
CA SER A 21 17.84 -15.03 -23.18
C SER A 21 18.56 -14.11 -22.18
N PRO A 22 19.83 -14.41 -21.79
CA PRO A 22 20.56 -13.64 -20.80
C PRO A 22 20.52 -12.12 -20.97
N PRO A 23 20.61 -11.53 -22.17
CA PRO A 23 20.52 -10.08 -22.36
C PRO A 23 19.11 -9.52 -22.06
N LYS A 24 18.05 -10.28 -22.34
CA LYS A 24 16.66 -9.88 -22.02
C LYS A 24 16.44 -9.91 -20.49
N LEU A 25 17.00 -10.90 -19.81
CA LEU A 25 16.95 -11.00 -18.35
C LEU A 25 17.66 -9.81 -17.69
N VAL A 26 18.88 -9.49 -18.13
CA VAL A 26 19.66 -8.35 -17.61
C VAL A 26 18.92 -7.04 -17.89
N GLY A 27 18.39 -6.85 -19.09
CA GLY A 27 17.59 -5.67 -19.44
C GLY A 27 16.33 -5.54 -18.58
N GLY A 28 15.64 -6.65 -18.32
CA GLY A 28 14.47 -6.69 -17.43
C GLY A 28 14.82 -6.30 -15.99
N VAL A 29 15.89 -6.88 -15.44
CA VAL A 29 16.37 -6.57 -14.09
C VAL A 29 16.78 -5.10 -13.98
N MET A 30 17.54 -4.57 -14.93
CA MET A 30 17.90 -3.15 -14.97
C MET A 30 16.66 -2.25 -15.09
N GLY A 31 15.67 -2.65 -15.89
CA GLY A 31 14.40 -1.94 -16.01
C GLY A 31 13.64 -1.86 -14.69
N VAL A 32 13.61 -2.95 -13.92
CA VAL A 32 13.00 -2.97 -12.57
C VAL A 32 13.70 -2.00 -11.62
N PHE A 33 15.04 -2.02 -11.57
CA PHE A 33 15.79 -1.09 -10.72
C PHE A 33 15.62 0.36 -11.15
N ALA A 34 15.61 0.63 -12.45
CA ALA A 34 15.37 1.97 -12.99
C ALA A 34 13.97 2.48 -12.64
N SER A 35 12.93 1.65 -12.80
CA SER A 35 11.55 2.03 -12.44
C SER A 35 11.38 2.23 -10.94
N LEU A 36 12.01 1.40 -10.11
CA LEU A 36 12.03 1.57 -8.67
C LEU A 36 12.71 2.90 -8.27
N TYR A 37 13.82 3.23 -8.92
CA TYR A 37 14.53 4.49 -8.67
C TYR A 37 13.67 5.71 -9.01
N VAL A 38 13.03 5.71 -10.18
CA VAL A 38 12.10 6.78 -10.59
C VAL A 38 10.92 6.89 -9.62
N PHE A 39 10.38 5.75 -9.17
CA PHE A 39 9.32 5.72 -8.16
C PHE A 39 9.76 6.36 -6.84
N LEU A 40 10.96 6.05 -6.35
CA LEU A 40 11.51 6.64 -5.11
C LEU A 40 11.75 8.14 -5.23
N ILE A 41 12.21 8.62 -6.40
CA ILE A 41 12.31 10.07 -6.70
C ILE A 41 10.92 10.71 -6.60
N GLY A 42 9.92 10.15 -7.25
CA GLY A 42 8.55 10.64 -7.21
C GLY A 42 7.99 10.71 -5.78
N LEU A 43 8.28 9.69 -4.95
CA LEU A 43 7.88 9.66 -3.55
C LEU A 43 8.59 10.76 -2.73
N GLY A 44 9.88 10.99 -2.98
CA GLY A 44 10.66 12.08 -2.36
C GLY A 44 10.10 13.45 -2.71
N LEU A 45 9.89 13.73 -3.99
CA LEU A 45 9.30 14.99 -4.49
C LEU A 45 7.91 15.23 -3.90
N MET A 46 7.10 14.18 -3.80
CA MET A 46 5.78 14.26 -3.16
C MET A 46 5.89 14.65 -1.68
N GLY A 47 6.80 14.03 -0.92
CA GLY A 47 7.04 14.36 0.48
C GLY A 47 7.48 15.82 0.67
N ASP A 48 8.39 16.32 -0.16
CA ASP A 48 8.83 17.71 -0.10
C ASP A 48 7.74 18.67 -0.60
N GLY A 49 6.95 18.31 -1.60
CA GLY A 49 5.75 19.04 -2.01
C GLY A 49 4.75 19.20 -0.86
N PHE A 50 4.50 18.15 -0.10
CA PHE A 50 3.64 18.22 1.09
C PHE A 50 4.21 19.13 2.20
N LYS A 51 5.51 19.15 2.41
CA LYS A 51 6.14 20.09 3.34
C LYS A 51 5.98 21.54 2.90
N CYS A 52 6.14 21.79 1.59
CA CYS A 52 5.99 23.15 1.05
C CYS A 52 4.54 23.67 1.09
N VAL A 53 3.58 22.81 0.69
CA VAL A 53 2.16 23.18 0.63
C VAL A 53 1.50 23.04 1.99
N GLY A 54 1.97 22.06 2.77
CA GLY A 54 1.27 21.53 3.94
C GLY A 54 1.38 22.38 5.17
N GLY A 55 2.42 23.07 5.42
CA GLY A 55 2.60 23.92 6.58
C GLY A 55 1.51 23.75 7.68
N ARG A 56 1.01 24.84 8.22
CA ARG A 56 -0.12 24.85 9.17
C ARG A 56 -1.46 24.42 8.53
N GLY A 57 -1.59 24.52 7.20
CA GLY A 57 -2.82 24.16 6.48
C GLY A 57 -3.07 22.65 6.45
N ALA A 58 -2.03 21.84 6.23
CA ALA A 58 -2.17 20.38 6.23
C ALA A 58 -2.48 19.83 7.64
N ALA A 59 -1.86 20.39 8.68
CA ALA A 59 -2.20 20.03 10.05
C ALA A 59 -3.69 20.23 10.35
N ASN A 60 -4.29 21.31 9.84
CA ASN A 60 -5.72 21.59 10.00
C ASN A 60 -6.60 20.66 9.14
N MET A 61 -6.18 20.26 7.94
CA MET A 61 -6.91 19.29 7.12
C MET A 61 -6.95 17.91 7.80
N PHE A 62 -5.85 17.51 8.45
CA PHE A 62 -5.79 16.24 9.17
C PHE A 62 -6.29 16.31 10.61
N ALA A 63 -6.49 17.49 11.18
CA ALA A 63 -7.16 17.64 12.48
C ALA A 63 -8.61 17.09 12.45
N GLY A 64 -9.26 17.11 11.27
CA GLY A 64 -10.53 16.42 11.04
C GLY A 64 -10.45 14.90 11.01
N VAL A 65 -9.25 14.31 10.87
CA VAL A 65 -8.98 12.87 10.86
C VAL A 65 -8.56 12.36 12.26
N ALA A 66 -8.82 13.13 13.32
CA ALA A 66 -8.46 12.76 14.70
C ALA A 66 -9.13 11.47 15.20
N ASN A 67 -10.12 10.95 14.47
CA ASN A 67 -10.82 9.70 14.77
C ASN A 67 -10.29 8.57 13.88
N PRO A 68 -9.92 7.39 14.43
CA PRO A 68 -9.48 6.23 13.66
C PRO A 68 -10.47 5.79 12.58
N ILE A 69 -11.78 5.93 12.81
CA ILE A 69 -12.81 5.62 11.82
C ILE A 69 -12.74 6.59 10.63
N ALA A 70 -12.52 7.87 10.89
CA ALA A 70 -12.34 8.85 9.81
C ALA A 70 -11.07 8.55 9.01
N GLY A 71 -9.97 8.16 9.66
CA GLY A 71 -8.74 7.69 9.02
C GLY A 71 -8.99 6.49 8.11
N LEU A 72 -9.73 5.49 8.60
CA LEU A 72 -10.15 4.33 7.81
C LEU A 72 -10.92 4.76 6.55
N MET A 73 -11.91 5.62 6.70
CA MET A 73 -12.74 6.09 5.58
C MET A 73 -11.92 6.88 4.54
N VAL A 74 -10.99 7.72 4.99
CA VAL A 74 -10.07 8.44 4.08
C VAL A 74 -9.19 7.46 3.32
N GLY A 75 -8.67 6.41 3.98
CA GLY A 75 -7.89 5.36 3.32
C GLY A 75 -8.68 4.60 2.25
N ILE A 76 -9.95 4.24 2.56
CA ILE A 76 -10.87 3.60 1.60
C ILE A 76 -11.08 4.51 0.39
N LEU A 77 -11.49 5.76 0.62
CA LEU A 77 -11.80 6.70 -0.45
C LEU A 77 -10.57 7.00 -1.31
N ALA A 78 -9.42 7.25 -0.70
CA ALA A 78 -8.17 7.47 -1.42
C ALA A 78 -7.84 6.30 -2.35
N THR A 79 -7.97 5.06 -1.86
CA THR A 79 -7.67 3.87 -2.67
C THR A 79 -8.69 3.66 -3.78
N VAL A 80 -9.97 3.87 -3.52
CA VAL A 80 -11.01 3.77 -4.55
C VAL A 80 -10.81 4.82 -5.65
N MET A 81 -10.41 6.03 -5.29
CA MET A 81 -10.17 7.10 -6.28
C MET A 81 -8.90 6.87 -7.09
N VAL A 82 -7.82 6.46 -6.43
CA VAL A 82 -6.51 6.21 -7.09
C VAL A 82 -6.47 4.84 -7.77
N GLN A 83 -7.39 3.92 -7.41
CA GLN A 83 -7.46 2.53 -7.90
C GLN A 83 -6.18 1.73 -7.58
N SER A 84 -5.44 2.13 -6.55
CA SER A 84 -4.17 1.51 -6.16
C SER A 84 -3.90 1.69 -4.67
N SER A 85 -3.97 0.60 -3.92
CA SER A 85 -3.62 0.61 -2.48
C SER A 85 -2.13 0.86 -2.23
N SER A 86 -1.27 0.40 -3.14
CA SER A 86 0.17 0.66 -3.05
C SER A 86 0.46 2.16 -3.16
N THR A 87 -0.19 2.85 -4.09
CA THR A 87 -0.06 4.30 -4.24
C THR A 87 -0.62 5.02 -3.01
N SER A 88 -1.80 4.66 -2.54
CA SER A 88 -2.41 5.25 -1.34
C SER A 88 -1.55 5.05 -0.09
N THR A 89 -0.97 3.85 0.08
CA THR A 89 -0.04 3.56 1.16
C THR A 89 1.24 4.39 1.03
N SER A 90 1.80 4.52 -0.17
CA SER A 90 2.99 5.34 -0.43
C SER A 90 2.75 6.81 -0.11
N ILE A 91 1.57 7.34 -0.48
CA ILE A 91 1.14 8.69 -0.12
C ILE A 91 1.08 8.84 1.41
N THR A 92 0.45 7.90 2.10
CA THR A 92 0.34 7.90 3.57
C THR A 92 1.71 7.89 4.23
N VAL A 93 2.63 7.04 3.77
CA VAL A 93 4.02 6.99 4.26
C VAL A 93 4.76 8.30 3.96
N GLY A 94 4.55 8.88 2.77
CA GLY A 94 5.10 10.19 2.41
C GLY A 94 4.64 11.30 3.34
N LEU A 95 3.36 11.32 3.70
CA LEU A 95 2.80 12.29 4.68
C LEU A 95 3.39 12.11 6.07
N VAL A 96 3.59 10.86 6.52
CA VAL A 96 4.25 10.57 7.81
C VAL A 96 5.71 11.02 7.77
N SER A 97 6.44 10.73 6.71
CA SER A 97 7.85 11.12 6.57
C SER A 97 8.04 12.64 6.45
N ALA A 98 7.01 13.36 6.04
CA ALA A 98 6.95 14.82 5.97
C ALA A 98 6.54 15.48 7.29
N ASP A 99 6.31 14.71 8.37
CA ASP A 99 5.76 15.17 9.66
C ASP A 99 4.39 15.88 9.53
N VAL A 100 3.64 15.60 8.46
CA VAL A 100 2.30 16.13 8.21
C VAL A 100 1.23 15.26 8.89
N LEU A 101 1.47 13.94 8.93
CA LEU A 101 0.56 12.96 9.49
C LEU A 101 1.25 12.15 10.59
N PRO A 102 0.73 12.10 11.83
CA PRO A 102 1.29 11.25 12.87
C PRO A 102 1.05 9.76 12.57
N VAL A 103 2.00 8.90 12.93
CA VAL A 103 1.95 7.44 12.69
C VAL A 103 0.65 6.81 13.18
N LYS A 104 0.16 7.21 14.35
CA LYS A 104 -1.09 6.68 14.93
C LYS A 104 -2.33 6.93 14.07
N MET A 105 -2.30 7.96 13.21
CA MET A 105 -3.37 8.25 12.25
C MET A 105 -3.15 7.57 10.90
N ALA A 106 -1.91 7.32 10.53
CA ALA A 106 -1.57 6.59 9.31
C ALA A 106 -2.03 5.13 9.37
N ILE A 107 -1.98 4.48 10.53
CA ILE A 107 -2.37 3.07 10.70
C ILE A 107 -3.81 2.81 10.26
N PRO A 108 -4.84 3.52 10.76
CA PRO A 108 -6.21 3.36 10.26
C PRO A 108 -6.37 3.68 8.77
N MET A 109 -5.61 4.63 8.22
CA MET A 109 -5.63 4.94 6.79
C MET A 109 -5.11 3.77 5.96
N ILE A 110 -4.06 3.08 6.41
CA ILE A 110 -3.53 1.88 5.74
C ILE A 110 -4.54 0.74 5.81
N TYR A 111 -5.23 0.54 6.94
CA TYR A 111 -6.33 -0.42 7.03
C TYR A 111 -7.44 -0.07 6.03
N GLY A 112 -7.78 1.21 5.90
CA GLY A 112 -8.74 1.68 4.90
C GLY A 112 -8.28 1.42 3.48
N ALA A 113 -7.01 1.65 3.17
CA ALA A 113 -6.44 1.37 1.85
C ALA A 113 -6.56 -0.11 1.47
N ASN A 114 -6.39 -1.02 2.42
CA ASN A 114 -6.59 -2.45 2.18
C ASN A 114 -8.05 -2.79 1.87
N ILE A 115 -9.03 -2.22 2.59
CA ILE A 115 -10.45 -2.38 2.27
C ILE A 115 -10.78 -1.75 0.91
N GLY A 116 -10.21 -0.59 0.60
CA GLY A 116 -10.43 0.08 -0.68
C GLY A 116 -10.04 -0.78 -1.89
N THR A 117 -9.05 -1.67 -1.73
CA THR A 117 -8.67 -2.66 -2.75
C THR A 117 -9.81 -3.63 -3.08
N SER A 118 -10.63 -3.97 -2.10
CA SER A 118 -11.81 -4.82 -2.28
C SER A 118 -12.80 -4.21 -3.29
N VAL A 119 -13.04 -2.91 -3.19
CA VAL A 119 -13.90 -2.20 -4.16
C VAL A 119 -13.31 -2.28 -5.56
N THR A 120 -12.00 -2.08 -5.70
CA THR A 120 -11.31 -2.19 -6.99
C THR A 120 -11.42 -3.60 -7.57
N ASN A 121 -11.15 -4.63 -6.77
CA ASN A 121 -11.24 -6.03 -7.19
C ASN A 121 -12.67 -6.39 -7.65
N THR A 122 -13.68 -5.92 -6.93
CA THR A 122 -15.09 -6.12 -7.30
C THR A 122 -15.39 -5.46 -8.65
N ILE A 123 -14.98 -4.21 -8.87
CA ILE A 123 -15.17 -3.52 -10.15
C ILE A 123 -14.49 -4.27 -11.30
N VAL A 124 -13.24 -4.72 -11.10
CA VAL A 124 -12.50 -5.47 -12.12
C VAL A 124 -13.16 -6.81 -12.42
N SER A 125 -13.66 -7.54 -11.40
CA SER A 125 -14.36 -8.80 -11.60
C SER A 125 -15.65 -8.64 -12.39
N MET A 126 -16.37 -7.52 -12.20
CA MET A 126 -17.56 -7.19 -12.99
C MET A 126 -17.25 -6.97 -14.48
N GLY A 127 -16.01 -6.59 -14.81
CA GLY A 127 -15.54 -6.48 -16.19
C GLY A 127 -15.58 -7.81 -16.96
N GLN A 128 -15.59 -8.96 -16.25
CA GLN A 128 -15.70 -10.31 -16.82
C GLN A 128 -17.17 -10.73 -17.10
N SER A 129 -18.12 -9.81 -17.03
CA SER A 129 -19.56 -10.09 -17.18
C SER A 129 -19.96 -10.67 -18.55
N GLY A 130 -19.10 -10.62 -19.55
CA GLY A 130 -19.32 -11.23 -20.87
C GLY A 130 -19.36 -12.77 -20.87
N ASN A 131 -18.72 -13.42 -19.89
CA ASN A 131 -18.73 -14.86 -19.71
C ASN A 131 -19.09 -15.22 -18.27
N ARG A 132 -20.15 -16.00 -18.09
CA ARG A 132 -20.65 -16.36 -16.76
C ARG A 132 -19.64 -17.12 -15.92
N LEU A 133 -18.89 -18.07 -16.50
CA LEU A 133 -17.91 -18.86 -15.77
C LEU A 133 -16.71 -18.01 -15.33
N ASP A 134 -16.25 -17.11 -16.20
CA ASP A 134 -15.15 -16.21 -15.89
C ASP A 134 -15.56 -15.19 -14.82
N LEU A 135 -16.77 -14.68 -14.90
CA LEU A 135 -17.35 -13.81 -13.86
C LEU A 135 -17.42 -14.53 -12.50
N GLU A 136 -17.95 -15.76 -12.46
CA GLU A 136 -18.07 -16.54 -11.22
C GLU A 136 -16.68 -16.78 -10.58
N ARG A 137 -15.68 -17.12 -11.38
CA ARG A 137 -14.29 -17.33 -10.90
C ARG A 137 -13.65 -16.04 -10.43
N ALA A 138 -13.74 -14.97 -11.22
CA ALA A 138 -13.17 -13.66 -10.87
C ALA A 138 -13.82 -13.10 -9.60
N PHE A 139 -15.14 -13.18 -9.51
CA PHE A 139 -15.89 -12.68 -8.36
C PHE A 139 -15.65 -13.52 -7.10
N SER A 140 -15.50 -14.84 -7.22
CA SER A 140 -15.14 -15.70 -6.11
C SER A 140 -13.76 -15.35 -5.55
N GLY A 141 -12.76 -15.15 -6.43
CA GLY A 141 -11.42 -14.72 -6.04
C GLY A 141 -11.43 -13.35 -5.35
N ALA A 142 -12.15 -12.38 -5.89
CA ALA A 142 -12.33 -11.07 -5.29
C ALA A 142 -12.96 -11.17 -3.90
N THR A 143 -14.04 -11.96 -3.76
CA THR A 143 -14.75 -12.13 -2.48
C THR A 143 -13.87 -12.73 -1.39
N VAL A 144 -13.03 -13.71 -1.69
CA VAL A 144 -12.11 -14.29 -0.70
C VAL A 144 -11.13 -13.23 -0.17
N HIS A 145 -10.53 -12.45 -1.07
CA HIS A 145 -9.65 -11.36 -0.72
C HIS A 145 -10.37 -10.28 0.11
N ASP A 146 -11.59 -9.93 -0.28
CA ASP A 146 -12.41 -8.92 0.38
C ASP A 146 -12.79 -9.33 1.80
N MET A 147 -13.21 -10.58 1.98
CA MET A 147 -13.54 -11.13 3.29
C MET A 147 -12.31 -11.18 4.21
N PHE A 148 -11.14 -11.53 3.67
CA PHE A 148 -9.90 -11.50 4.43
C PHE A 148 -9.57 -10.08 4.94
N ASN A 149 -9.63 -9.08 4.06
CA ASN A 149 -9.36 -7.68 4.44
C ASN A 149 -10.39 -7.16 5.44
N MET A 150 -11.67 -7.43 5.23
CA MET A 150 -12.76 -7.01 6.13
C MET A 150 -12.61 -7.64 7.51
N LEU A 151 -12.37 -8.96 7.59
CA LEU A 151 -12.15 -9.65 8.87
C LEU A 151 -10.90 -9.14 9.59
N THR A 152 -9.82 -8.90 8.85
CA THR A 152 -8.59 -8.33 9.41
C THR A 152 -8.85 -6.97 10.03
N VAL A 153 -9.53 -6.07 9.33
CA VAL A 153 -9.82 -4.73 9.85
C VAL A 153 -10.84 -4.78 10.99
N LEU A 154 -11.89 -5.61 10.89
CA LEU A 154 -12.89 -5.79 11.95
C LEU A 154 -12.27 -6.34 13.25
N THR A 155 -11.20 -7.10 13.17
CA THR A 155 -10.49 -7.62 14.35
C THR A 155 -9.42 -6.65 14.85
N LEU A 156 -8.56 -6.15 13.96
CA LEU A 156 -7.40 -5.36 14.37
C LEU A 156 -7.77 -3.91 14.71
N LEU A 157 -8.69 -3.27 14.01
CA LEU A 157 -9.03 -1.88 14.27
C LEU A 157 -9.65 -1.65 15.66
N PRO A 158 -10.62 -2.46 16.14
CA PRO A 158 -11.11 -2.33 17.50
C PRO A 158 -10.02 -2.55 18.56
N ILE A 159 -9.14 -3.52 18.34
CA ILE A 159 -8.01 -3.78 19.24
C ILE A 159 -7.06 -2.58 19.27
N GLU A 160 -6.77 -1.99 18.11
CA GLU A 160 -5.96 -0.78 17.97
C GLU A 160 -6.58 0.40 18.75
N ILE A 161 -7.89 0.61 18.61
CA ILE A 161 -8.62 1.68 19.31
C ILE A 161 -8.64 1.47 20.83
N ILE A 162 -8.96 0.24 21.28
CA ILE A 162 -9.05 -0.08 22.71
C ILE A 162 -7.69 0.09 23.39
N ILE A 163 -6.63 -0.45 22.79
CA ILE A 163 -5.29 -0.35 23.37
C ILE A 163 -4.79 1.08 23.30
N ALA A 164 -5.05 1.82 22.24
CA ALA A 164 -4.73 3.24 22.15
C ALA A 164 -5.45 4.08 23.23
N ALA A 165 -6.70 3.73 23.56
CA ALA A 165 -7.45 4.40 24.63
C ALA A 165 -6.88 4.09 26.04
N ILE A 166 -6.37 2.86 26.24
CA ILE A 166 -5.78 2.45 27.52
C ILE A 166 -4.36 3.02 27.67
N SER A 167 -3.54 2.96 26.65
CA SER A 167 -2.13 3.39 26.68
C SER A 167 -1.95 4.90 26.60
N GLY A 168 -2.91 5.62 26.01
CA GLY A 168 -2.83 7.05 25.72
C GLY A 168 -1.91 7.43 24.56
N GLU A 169 -1.07 6.50 24.07
CA GLU A 169 -0.09 6.74 22.99
C GLU A 169 -0.56 6.20 21.64
N GLY A 170 -0.83 4.91 21.57
CA GLY A 170 -1.23 4.23 20.34
C GLY A 170 -1.59 2.76 20.59
N GLY A 171 -2.02 2.06 19.55
CA GLY A 171 -2.39 0.65 19.63
C GLY A 171 -1.22 -0.30 19.35
N PRO A 172 -1.50 -1.61 19.20
CA PRO A 172 -0.47 -2.63 19.03
C PRO A 172 0.41 -2.40 17.81
N MET A 173 -0.17 -1.96 16.69
CA MET A 173 0.60 -1.70 15.47
C MET A 173 1.51 -0.49 15.62
N PHE A 174 1.08 0.52 16.39
CA PHE A 174 1.93 1.64 16.75
C PHE A 174 3.15 1.19 17.56
N PHE A 175 2.95 0.39 18.63
CA PHE A 175 4.06 -0.12 19.44
C PHE A 175 4.97 -1.08 18.67
N LEU A 176 4.39 -1.92 17.80
CA LEU A 176 5.15 -2.83 16.95
C LEU A 176 6.05 -2.04 15.98
N SER A 177 5.50 -1.04 15.30
CA SER A 177 6.26 -0.23 14.36
C SER A 177 7.34 0.59 15.08
N LYS A 178 7.04 1.14 16.25
CA LYS A 178 8.01 1.84 17.11
C LYS A 178 9.13 0.89 17.55
N GLY A 179 8.81 -0.29 18.07
CA GLY A 179 9.79 -1.28 18.53
C GLY A 179 10.69 -1.80 17.41
N ILE A 180 10.14 -2.04 16.22
CA ILE A 180 10.93 -2.42 15.04
C ILE A 180 11.89 -1.28 14.65
N THR A 181 11.39 -0.06 14.61
CA THR A 181 12.20 1.12 14.26
C THR A 181 13.32 1.36 15.27
N GLU A 182 13.01 1.29 16.56
CA GLU A 182 14.01 1.43 17.62
C GLU A 182 15.05 0.30 17.61
N GLY A 183 14.61 -0.95 17.36
CA GLY A 183 15.47 -2.11 17.26
C GLY A 183 16.41 -2.07 16.06
N LEU A 184 15.95 -1.59 14.91
CA LEU A 184 16.74 -1.46 13.69
C LEU A 184 17.64 -0.22 13.70
N MET A 185 17.21 0.87 14.33
CA MET A 185 17.92 2.16 14.33
C MET A 185 18.74 2.45 15.60
N GLY A 186 18.75 1.53 16.57
CA GLY A 186 19.57 1.67 17.78
C GLY A 186 19.02 2.66 18.83
N GLY A 187 17.72 2.86 18.89
CA GLY A 187 17.06 3.71 19.89
C GLY A 187 17.13 5.21 19.58
N ASP A 188 16.77 6.02 20.57
CA ASP A 188 16.61 7.49 20.48
C ASP A 188 17.83 8.26 19.93
N LYS A 189 19.02 7.65 19.94
CA LYS A 189 20.25 8.21 19.35
C LYS A 189 20.42 7.87 17.87
N GLY A 190 19.69 6.86 17.35
CA GLY A 190 19.81 6.41 15.95
C GLY A 190 19.13 7.34 14.94
N GLY A 191 18.09 8.06 15.36
CA GLY A 191 17.35 8.95 14.46
C GLY A 191 18.15 10.12 13.90
N LYS A 192 19.24 10.52 14.56
CA LYS A 192 20.16 11.55 14.06
C LYS A 192 21.35 11.00 13.27
N LEU A 193 21.65 9.71 13.40
CA LEU A 193 22.79 9.06 12.74
C LEU A 193 22.38 8.23 11.51
N PHE A 194 21.10 7.84 11.42
CA PHE A 194 20.62 7.07 10.29
C PHE A 194 20.11 7.99 9.19
N THR A 195 20.97 8.27 8.23
CA THR A 195 20.54 8.82 6.96
C THR A 195 20.01 7.66 6.13
N SER A 196 18.71 7.64 5.86
CA SER A 196 18.10 6.61 4.99
C SER A 196 18.92 6.51 3.70
N PRO A 197 19.33 5.30 3.26
CA PRO A 197 20.02 5.12 1.98
C PRO A 197 19.23 5.74 0.81
N THR A 198 17.90 5.72 0.90
CA THR A 198 17.03 6.37 -0.09
C THR A 198 17.23 7.89 -0.13
N LYS A 199 17.39 8.55 1.02
CA LYS A 199 17.71 10.00 1.05
C LYS A 199 19.06 10.30 0.39
N THR A 200 20.06 9.51 0.66
CA THR A 200 21.40 9.73 0.07
C THR A 200 21.40 9.61 -1.45
N ILE A 201 20.55 8.71 -2.00
CA ILE A 201 20.50 8.43 -3.45
C ILE A 201 19.48 9.32 -4.16
N VAL A 202 18.36 9.68 -3.51
CA VAL A 202 17.23 10.39 -4.10
C VAL A 202 17.32 11.92 -3.90
N ASP A 203 17.77 12.39 -2.73
CA ASP A 203 17.85 13.82 -2.40
C ASP A 203 18.66 14.67 -3.40
N PRO A 204 19.80 14.20 -3.97
CA PRO A 204 20.54 14.98 -4.94
C PRO A 204 19.75 15.32 -6.21
N VAL A 205 18.80 14.46 -6.59
CA VAL A 205 17.96 14.63 -7.77
C VAL A 205 16.63 15.32 -7.43
N ALA A 206 16.08 15.08 -6.26
CA ALA A 206 14.81 15.65 -5.83
C ALA A 206 14.91 17.13 -5.41
N LYS A 207 16.13 17.63 -5.13
CA LYS A 207 16.40 19.03 -4.70
C LYS A 207 16.94 19.92 -5.84
N LEU A 208 17.01 19.41 -7.06
CA LEU A 208 17.29 20.18 -8.27
C LEU A 208 16.02 20.88 -8.77
#